data_bab6a18a4957ea89ab6fb54a295a68f7
#
_entry.id   bab6a18a4957ea89ab6fb54a295a68f7
#
_cell.length_a   1.000
_cell.length_b   1.000
_cell.length_c   1.000
_cell.angle_alpha   90.00
_cell.angle_beta   90.00
_cell.angle_gamma   90.00
#
_symmetry.space_group_name_H-M   'P 1'
#
loop_
_entity.id
_entity.type
_entity.pdbx_description
1 polymer ?
#
loop_
_entity_poly.entity_id
_entity_poly.type
_entity_poly.pdbx_seq_one_letter_code
_entity_poly.pdbx_strand_id
1 'polypeptide(L)'
;MTGNVLGEQLTLTSFGESHGRCIGMVLDGCPSGLPLSESDLQIELDKRKPGQSIITTQRKEEDKAEILSGIFNGYTTSAPICAIIWNKDSDSRPYEVIKNTPRPGHADYPSFVKYGGFADYRGSGRFSGRLTATMVMGGAVAQKLLKYSLGVETIAYTTQIGQISCSSLSYEEAKQNRYTNEVRCPSPKIAEKMKSNIIEARKNGDSLGGIVECISVGLPIGLGEPIFSSMESDLSKALFSIPSVKAIEFGSGFSGTKLKGSQNNDEYAVSKDNKIITKTNNSGGILGGLTNVMPLVIKIGFKPASSIAIKQKTIDLVSKTECEIVVPGRHDPCVVPRAVPVVESLVSFILADHAIRCELIPPVLGDRKYGQ
;
A
#
# COMPACT_ATOMS: atom_id res chain seq x y z
N MET A 1 -13.12 19.16 -2.89
CA MET A 1 -12.71 18.06 -1.99
C MET A 1 -11.39 17.46 -2.50
N THR A 2 -10.39 17.39 -1.65
CA THR A 2 -9.01 16.98 -2.03
C THR A 2 -8.69 15.51 -1.69
N GLY A 3 -9.71 14.65 -1.61
CA GLY A 3 -9.53 13.24 -1.21
C GLY A 3 -8.76 12.34 -2.20
N ASN A 4 -8.24 12.90 -3.29
CA ASN A 4 -7.45 12.18 -4.29
C ASN A 4 -5.96 12.60 -4.26
N VAL A 5 -5.56 13.43 -3.31
CA VAL A 5 -4.20 13.94 -3.13
C VAL A 5 -3.64 13.48 -1.79
N LEU A 6 -2.41 13.00 -1.79
CA LEU A 6 -1.64 12.58 -0.62
C LEU A 6 -0.28 13.30 -0.61
N GLY A 7 0.26 13.60 0.57
CA GLY A 7 1.53 14.30 0.76
C GLY A 7 1.39 15.81 0.85
N GLU A 8 2.46 16.50 1.16
CA GLU A 8 2.52 17.96 1.34
C GLU A 8 3.57 18.63 0.43
N GLN A 9 4.81 18.21 0.47
CA GLN A 9 5.90 18.68 -0.42
C GLN A 9 6.05 17.75 -1.61
N LEU A 10 6.05 16.45 -1.38
CA LEU A 10 5.90 15.44 -2.42
C LEU A 10 4.42 15.06 -2.48
N THR A 11 3.72 15.48 -3.53
CA THR A 11 2.27 15.24 -3.62
C THR A 11 1.92 14.24 -4.71
N LEU A 12 1.06 13.29 -4.37
CA LEU A 12 0.54 12.25 -5.26
C LEU A 12 -0.94 12.46 -5.52
N THR A 13 -1.32 12.81 -6.73
CA THR A 13 -2.71 12.85 -7.18
C THR A 13 -3.04 11.57 -7.94
N SER A 14 -4.00 10.78 -7.45
CA SER A 14 -4.52 9.60 -8.12
C SER A 14 -5.79 9.92 -8.92
N PHE A 15 -5.88 9.53 -10.19
CA PHE A 15 -7.04 9.76 -11.05
C PHE A 15 -7.44 8.53 -11.87
N GLY A 16 -8.61 8.61 -12.51
CA GLY A 16 -9.23 7.54 -13.29
C GLY A 16 -10.09 6.58 -12.47
N GLU A 17 -10.79 5.69 -13.13
CA GLU A 17 -11.68 4.67 -12.57
C GLU A 17 -11.33 3.28 -13.11
N SER A 18 -11.73 2.25 -12.35
CA SER A 18 -11.39 0.84 -12.67
C SER A 18 -11.78 0.40 -14.09
N HIS A 19 -12.92 0.85 -14.57
CA HIS A 19 -13.43 0.58 -15.92
C HIS A 19 -13.52 1.86 -16.80
N GLY A 20 -12.83 2.94 -16.40
CA GLY A 20 -12.57 4.09 -17.24
C GLY A 20 -11.51 3.76 -18.32
N ARG A 21 -11.12 4.75 -19.12
CA ARG A 21 -10.12 4.57 -20.19
C ARG A 21 -8.74 4.22 -19.62
N CYS A 22 -8.35 4.88 -18.54
CA CYS A 22 -7.07 4.66 -17.86
C CYS A 22 -7.20 4.95 -16.36
N ILE A 23 -6.21 4.54 -15.63
CA ILE A 23 -5.88 5.05 -14.30
C ILE A 23 -4.51 5.69 -14.36
N GLY A 24 -4.25 6.69 -13.51
CA GLY A 24 -2.96 7.36 -13.53
C GLY A 24 -2.66 8.12 -12.25
N MET A 25 -1.45 8.64 -12.20
CA MET A 25 -1.00 9.50 -11.14
C MET A 25 -0.32 10.75 -11.69
N VAL A 26 -0.39 11.82 -10.94
CA VAL A 26 0.50 12.98 -11.05
C VAL A 26 1.27 13.07 -9.74
N LEU A 27 2.58 13.05 -9.83
CA LEU A 27 3.51 13.22 -8.71
C LEU A 27 4.20 14.57 -8.88
N ASP A 28 3.96 15.48 -7.96
CA ASP A 28 4.58 16.81 -7.93
C ASP A 28 5.54 16.94 -6.73
N GLY A 29 6.50 17.87 -6.80
CA GLY A 29 7.50 18.08 -5.76
C GLY A 29 8.69 17.10 -5.79
N CYS A 30 8.82 16.26 -6.82
CA CYS A 30 9.98 15.39 -6.96
C CYS A 30 11.22 16.23 -7.33
N PRO A 31 12.35 16.10 -6.59
CA PRO A 31 13.60 16.77 -6.93
C PRO A 31 14.08 16.49 -8.36
N SER A 32 14.76 17.45 -8.97
CA SER A 32 15.41 17.22 -10.27
C SER A 32 16.68 16.38 -10.12
N GLY A 33 17.02 15.62 -11.16
CA GLY A 33 18.26 14.86 -11.23
C GLY A 33 18.17 13.42 -10.69
N LEU A 34 17.00 12.93 -10.30
CA LEU A 34 16.79 11.51 -10.01
C LEU A 34 16.82 10.72 -11.32
N PRO A 35 17.73 9.72 -11.51
CA PRO A 35 17.62 8.80 -12.63
C PRO A 35 16.29 8.05 -12.58
N LEU A 36 15.44 8.15 -13.60
CA LEU A 36 14.10 7.54 -13.60
C LEU A 36 13.66 7.18 -15.01
N SER A 37 13.02 6.01 -15.12
CA SER A 37 12.46 5.46 -16.36
C SER A 37 11.18 4.68 -16.08
N GLU A 38 10.42 4.34 -17.14
CA GLU A 38 9.24 3.47 -17.02
C GLU A 38 9.56 2.10 -16.40
N SER A 39 10.77 1.58 -16.63
CA SER A 39 11.18 0.28 -16.06
C SER A 39 11.24 0.31 -14.53
N ASP A 40 11.56 1.45 -13.92
CA ASP A 40 11.57 1.59 -12.46
C ASP A 40 10.15 1.46 -11.88
N LEU A 41 9.17 2.05 -12.56
CA LEU A 41 7.76 1.91 -12.18
C LEU A 41 7.24 0.49 -12.44
N GLN A 42 7.66 -0.09 -13.58
CA GLN A 42 7.17 -1.41 -14.02
C GLN A 42 7.62 -2.53 -13.07
N ILE A 43 8.84 -2.48 -12.56
CA ILE A 43 9.36 -3.45 -11.58
C ILE A 43 8.42 -3.52 -10.35
N GLU A 44 7.98 -2.39 -9.84
CA GLU A 44 7.08 -2.35 -8.68
C GLU A 44 5.64 -2.73 -9.03
N LEU A 45 5.15 -2.32 -10.20
CA LEU A 45 3.84 -2.71 -10.71
C LEU A 45 3.76 -4.22 -10.96
N ASP A 46 4.83 -4.83 -11.44
CA ASP A 46 4.91 -6.28 -11.67
C ASP A 46 4.74 -7.08 -10.38
N LYS A 47 5.19 -6.56 -9.25
CA LYS A 47 4.93 -7.17 -7.93
C LYS A 47 3.44 -7.12 -7.55
N ARG A 48 2.69 -6.10 -8.02
CA ARG A 48 1.29 -5.86 -7.65
C ARG A 48 0.28 -6.44 -8.63
N LYS A 49 0.60 -6.56 -9.92
CA LYS A 49 -0.36 -6.92 -10.99
C LYS A 49 -1.16 -8.19 -10.69
N PRO A 50 -2.40 -8.32 -11.22
CA PRO A 50 -3.22 -9.52 -11.06
C PRO A 50 -2.70 -10.70 -11.91
N GLY A 51 -3.24 -11.90 -11.67
CA GLY A 51 -3.01 -13.05 -12.56
C GLY A 51 -1.65 -13.72 -12.45
N GLN A 52 -0.89 -13.48 -11.36
CA GLN A 52 0.45 -14.03 -11.16
C GLN A 52 0.43 -15.48 -10.64
N SER A 53 -0.68 -15.92 -10.04
CA SER A 53 -0.73 -17.23 -9.39
C SER A 53 -2.16 -17.76 -9.24
N ILE A 54 -2.25 -19.04 -8.85
CA ILE A 54 -3.53 -19.72 -8.57
C ILE A 54 -4.31 -19.10 -7.41
N ILE A 55 -3.65 -18.39 -6.49
CA ILE A 55 -4.28 -17.75 -5.33
C ILE A 55 -4.76 -16.32 -5.59
N THR A 56 -4.52 -15.78 -6.78
CA THR A 56 -4.98 -14.45 -7.19
C THR A 56 -6.09 -14.53 -8.23
N THR A 57 -6.74 -13.41 -8.51
CA THR A 57 -7.72 -13.31 -9.59
C THR A 57 -7.13 -13.77 -10.93
N GLN A 58 -7.94 -14.41 -11.76
CA GLN A 58 -7.55 -14.84 -13.12
C GLN A 58 -7.58 -13.70 -14.16
N ARG A 59 -7.90 -12.47 -13.75
CA ARG A 59 -7.85 -11.29 -14.60
C ARG A 59 -6.40 -11.07 -15.03
N LYS A 60 -6.19 -10.86 -16.34
CA LYS A 60 -4.86 -10.60 -16.91
C LYS A 60 -4.77 -9.13 -17.30
N GLU A 61 -3.98 -8.37 -16.55
CA GLU A 61 -3.63 -6.98 -16.86
C GLU A 61 -2.10 -6.89 -16.89
N GLU A 62 -1.57 -6.32 -17.94
CA GLU A 62 -0.12 -6.10 -18.04
C GLU A 62 0.36 -5.01 -17.09
N ASP A 63 -0.55 -4.09 -16.71
CA ASP A 63 -0.28 -2.89 -15.91
C ASP A 63 0.93 -2.10 -16.46
N LYS A 64 1.02 -1.97 -17.78
CA LYS A 64 2.13 -1.28 -18.44
C LYS A 64 2.07 0.21 -18.15
N ALA A 65 3.07 0.72 -17.46
CA ALA A 65 3.21 2.14 -17.17
C ALA A 65 3.68 2.90 -18.42
N GLU A 66 3.15 4.09 -18.60
CA GLU A 66 3.57 5.06 -19.60
C GLU A 66 3.77 6.42 -18.92
N ILE A 67 4.98 6.98 -19.01
CA ILE A 67 5.32 8.29 -18.41
C ILE A 67 5.13 9.37 -19.47
N LEU A 68 4.29 10.34 -19.16
CA LEU A 68 3.90 11.41 -20.09
C LEU A 68 4.64 12.72 -19.87
N SER A 69 5.19 12.94 -18.67
CA SER A 69 5.90 14.20 -18.32
C SER A 69 6.84 14.01 -17.12
N GLY A 70 7.67 15.01 -16.85
CA GLY A 70 8.53 15.08 -15.67
C GLY A 70 9.90 14.43 -15.82
N ILE A 71 10.21 13.86 -17.01
CA ILE A 71 11.50 13.20 -17.30
C ILE A 71 12.11 13.76 -18.58
N PHE A 72 13.40 14.04 -18.53
CA PHE A 72 14.19 14.42 -19.69
C PHE A 72 15.59 13.78 -19.61
N ASN A 73 16.04 13.18 -20.71
CA ASN A 73 17.31 12.45 -20.79
C ASN A 73 17.54 11.43 -19.66
N GLY A 74 16.46 10.75 -19.21
CA GLY A 74 16.53 9.73 -18.17
C GLY A 74 16.58 10.27 -16.73
N TYR A 75 16.35 11.57 -16.52
CA TYR A 75 16.35 12.21 -15.20
C TYR A 75 15.06 13.00 -14.95
N THR A 76 14.64 13.09 -13.69
CA THR A 76 13.55 13.97 -13.27
C THR A 76 13.93 15.45 -13.48
N THR A 77 12.94 16.29 -13.81
CA THR A 77 13.13 17.70 -14.18
C THR A 77 12.56 18.69 -13.18
N SER A 78 12.00 18.24 -12.06
CA SER A 78 11.11 18.98 -11.14
C SER A 78 9.75 19.36 -11.72
N ALA A 79 9.47 19.14 -13.00
CA ALA A 79 8.12 19.21 -13.50
C ALA A 79 7.29 18.02 -12.96
N PRO A 80 5.96 18.17 -12.80
CA PRO A 80 5.12 17.07 -12.36
C PRO A 80 5.29 15.82 -13.22
N ILE A 81 5.52 14.66 -12.58
CA ILE A 81 5.63 13.37 -13.24
C ILE A 81 4.20 12.82 -13.43
N CYS A 82 3.73 12.76 -14.68
CA CYS A 82 2.47 12.13 -15.02
C CYS A 82 2.73 10.72 -15.56
N ALA A 83 2.11 9.71 -14.94
CA ALA A 83 2.17 8.34 -15.44
C ALA A 83 0.78 7.71 -15.47
N ILE A 84 0.50 6.93 -16.52
CA ILE A 84 -0.80 6.28 -16.75
C ILE A 84 -0.64 4.78 -17.02
N ILE A 85 -1.75 4.06 -16.81
CA ILE A 85 -1.95 2.68 -17.21
C ILE A 85 -3.28 2.59 -17.94
N TRP A 86 -3.26 2.16 -19.20
CA TRP A 86 -4.47 1.94 -19.98
C TRP A 86 -5.23 0.70 -19.48
N ASN A 87 -6.54 0.82 -19.32
CA ASN A 87 -7.42 -0.31 -18.99
C ASN A 87 -7.75 -1.09 -20.27
N LYS A 88 -7.35 -2.36 -20.33
CA LYS A 88 -7.55 -3.21 -21.52
C LYS A 88 -8.62 -4.30 -21.32
N ASP A 89 -8.68 -4.92 -20.13
CA ASP A 89 -9.59 -6.04 -19.81
C ASP A 89 -10.67 -5.60 -18.80
N SER A 90 -11.69 -4.86 -19.29
CA SER A 90 -12.80 -4.38 -18.47
C SER A 90 -14.14 -4.98 -18.93
N ASP A 91 -14.60 -6.03 -18.23
CA ASP A 91 -15.97 -6.55 -18.39
C ASP A 91 -16.88 -5.92 -17.35
N SER A 92 -17.77 -5.03 -17.80
CA SER A 92 -18.69 -4.29 -16.91
C SER A 92 -20.02 -5.02 -16.67
N ARG A 93 -20.35 -6.06 -17.44
CA ARG A 93 -21.65 -6.77 -17.37
C ARG A 93 -22.02 -7.27 -15.96
N PRO A 94 -21.09 -7.87 -15.18
CA PRO A 94 -21.42 -8.32 -13.82
C PRO A 94 -21.85 -7.18 -12.87
N TYR A 95 -21.47 -5.94 -13.20
CA TYR A 95 -21.76 -4.77 -12.32
C TYR A 95 -23.15 -4.16 -12.55
N GLU A 96 -23.87 -4.55 -13.60
CA GLU A 96 -25.25 -4.10 -13.82
C GLU A 96 -26.19 -4.57 -12.71
N VAL A 97 -25.96 -5.76 -12.14
CA VAL A 97 -26.72 -6.26 -10.99
C VAL A 97 -26.33 -5.47 -9.73
N ILE A 98 -25.03 -5.21 -9.52
CA ILE A 98 -24.52 -4.53 -8.34
C ILE A 98 -24.96 -3.07 -8.26
N LYS A 99 -25.27 -2.46 -9.39
CA LYS A 99 -25.73 -1.07 -9.49
C LYS A 99 -26.88 -0.75 -8.50
N ASN A 100 -27.86 -1.65 -8.41
CA ASN A 100 -29.04 -1.47 -7.56
C ASN A 100 -29.04 -2.38 -6.32
N THR A 101 -28.19 -3.43 -6.29
CA THR A 101 -28.08 -4.37 -5.17
C THR A 101 -26.68 -4.31 -4.56
N PRO A 102 -26.44 -3.41 -3.59
CA PRO A 102 -25.10 -3.17 -3.04
C PRO A 102 -24.57 -4.41 -2.32
N ARG A 103 -23.27 -4.68 -2.53
CA ARG A 103 -22.57 -5.79 -1.86
C ARG A 103 -22.43 -5.50 -0.37
N PRO A 104 -22.77 -6.43 0.52
CA PRO A 104 -22.46 -6.33 1.95
C PRO A 104 -20.96 -6.10 2.18
N GLY A 105 -20.62 -5.18 3.08
CA GLY A 105 -19.23 -4.87 3.41
C GLY A 105 -18.42 -4.12 2.33
N HIS A 106 -19.04 -3.68 1.23
CA HIS A 106 -18.44 -2.84 0.19
C HIS A 106 -18.95 -1.39 0.24
N ALA A 107 -18.27 -0.50 -0.46
CA ALA A 107 -18.63 0.92 -0.52
C ALA A 107 -19.78 1.25 -1.50
N ASP A 108 -20.48 0.28 -2.06
CA ASP A 108 -21.50 0.50 -3.10
C ASP A 108 -22.60 1.43 -2.63
N TYR A 109 -23.24 1.13 -1.48
CA TYR A 109 -24.31 1.96 -0.93
C TYR A 109 -23.81 3.32 -0.40
N PRO A 110 -22.75 3.42 0.42
CA PRO A 110 -22.21 4.71 0.83
C PRO A 110 -21.82 5.61 -0.33
N SER A 111 -21.23 5.06 -1.40
CA SER A 111 -20.86 5.83 -2.59
C SER A 111 -22.08 6.30 -3.37
N PHE A 112 -23.11 5.46 -3.51
CA PHE A 112 -24.36 5.83 -4.14
C PHE A 112 -24.99 7.05 -3.45
N VAL A 113 -25.09 7.01 -2.12
CA VAL A 113 -25.66 8.11 -1.33
C VAL A 113 -24.78 9.37 -1.43
N LYS A 114 -23.47 9.21 -1.20
CA LYS A 114 -22.54 10.35 -1.16
C LYS A 114 -22.46 11.11 -2.48
N TYR A 115 -22.51 10.40 -3.59
CA TYR A 115 -22.35 10.99 -4.93
C TYR A 115 -23.67 11.08 -5.70
N GLY A 116 -24.84 10.88 -5.03
CA GLY A 116 -26.15 11.05 -5.64
C GLY A 116 -26.42 10.12 -6.83
N GLY A 117 -25.80 8.93 -6.86
CA GLY A 117 -25.92 7.98 -7.94
C GLY A 117 -25.01 8.26 -9.16
N PHE A 118 -24.21 9.33 -9.15
CA PHE A 118 -23.32 9.70 -10.28
C PHE A 118 -21.94 9.01 -10.23
N ALA A 119 -21.63 8.22 -9.19
CA ALA A 119 -20.39 7.47 -9.13
C ALA A 119 -20.37 6.35 -10.20
N ASP A 120 -19.21 6.15 -10.86
CA ASP A 120 -19.05 5.01 -11.76
C ASP A 120 -19.05 3.71 -10.95
N TYR A 121 -20.12 2.91 -11.08
CA TYR A 121 -20.28 1.63 -10.38
C TYR A 121 -19.49 0.49 -11.04
N ARG A 122 -19.09 0.66 -12.33
CA ARG A 122 -18.39 -0.36 -13.11
C ARG A 122 -17.02 -0.66 -12.50
N GLY A 123 -16.74 -1.95 -12.26
CA GLY A 123 -15.48 -2.35 -11.60
C GLY A 123 -15.26 -1.72 -10.23
N SER A 124 -16.32 -1.19 -9.58
CA SER A 124 -16.29 -0.41 -8.33
C SER A 124 -15.66 0.99 -8.46
N GLY A 125 -15.43 1.48 -9.67
CA GLY A 125 -14.95 2.83 -9.96
C GLY A 125 -13.71 3.23 -9.14
N ARG A 126 -13.82 4.30 -8.35
CA ARG A 126 -12.77 4.80 -7.44
C ARG A 126 -12.53 3.93 -6.21
N PHE A 127 -13.45 3.03 -5.85
CA PHE A 127 -13.35 2.12 -4.70
C PHE A 127 -12.71 0.77 -5.04
N SER A 128 -12.26 0.63 -6.28
CA SER A 128 -11.59 -0.57 -6.77
C SER A 128 -10.16 -0.70 -6.26
N GLY A 129 -9.74 -1.92 -5.92
CA GLY A 129 -8.32 -2.24 -5.68
C GLY A 129 -7.41 -1.96 -6.88
N ARG A 130 -7.96 -1.75 -8.09
CA ARG A 130 -7.23 -1.34 -9.29
C ARG A 130 -6.46 -0.04 -9.09
N LEU A 131 -7.05 0.91 -8.34
CA LEU A 131 -6.46 2.23 -8.09
C LEU A 131 -5.16 2.17 -7.29
N THR A 132 -4.89 1.06 -6.59
CA THR A 132 -3.61 0.89 -5.89
C THR A 132 -2.41 0.85 -6.83
N ALA A 133 -2.60 0.63 -8.15
CA ALA A 133 -1.51 0.75 -9.10
C ALA A 133 -0.98 2.18 -9.21
N THR A 134 -1.83 3.20 -9.04
CA THR A 134 -1.40 4.60 -9.00
C THR A 134 -0.53 4.91 -7.78
N MET A 135 -0.86 4.28 -6.64
CA MET A 135 -0.07 4.38 -5.40
C MET A 135 1.30 3.71 -5.57
N VAL A 136 1.34 2.57 -6.27
CA VAL A 136 2.59 1.86 -6.55
C VAL A 136 3.49 2.65 -7.51
N MET A 137 2.94 3.30 -8.53
CA MET A 137 3.73 4.16 -9.42
C MET A 137 4.38 5.32 -8.66
N GLY A 138 3.62 6.06 -7.85
CA GLY A 138 4.17 7.14 -7.02
C GLY A 138 5.16 6.63 -5.96
N GLY A 139 4.84 5.49 -5.35
CA GLY A 139 5.71 4.82 -4.38
C GLY A 139 7.03 4.34 -4.98
N ALA A 140 7.05 3.86 -6.23
CA ALA A 140 8.27 3.45 -6.92
C ALA A 140 9.27 4.61 -7.07
N VAL A 141 8.76 5.81 -7.42
CA VAL A 141 9.59 7.03 -7.46
C VAL A 141 10.13 7.35 -6.07
N ALA A 142 9.27 7.31 -5.04
CA ALA A 142 9.66 7.61 -3.66
C ALA A 142 10.69 6.60 -3.10
N GLN A 143 10.53 5.30 -3.36
CA GLN A 143 11.50 4.26 -2.97
C GLN A 143 12.86 4.54 -3.60
N LYS A 144 12.88 4.85 -4.90
CA LYS A 144 14.11 5.18 -5.61
C LYS A 144 14.78 6.44 -5.07
N LEU A 145 13.98 7.48 -4.80
CA LEU A 145 14.44 8.74 -4.21
C LEU A 145 15.08 8.54 -2.84
N LEU A 146 14.39 7.83 -1.94
CA LEU A 146 14.90 7.52 -0.60
C LEU A 146 16.21 6.70 -0.64
N LYS A 147 16.24 5.68 -1.48
CA LYS A 147 17.43 4.83 -1.64
C LYS A 147 18.60 5.62 -2.21
N TYR A 148 18.34 6.43 -3.24
CA TYR A 148 19.37 7.24 -3.90
C TYR A 148 19.96 8.32 -2.97
N SER A 149 19.11 9.02 -2.22
CA SER A 149 19.51 10.17 -1.42
C SER A 149 19.97 9.82 -0.01
N LEU A 150 19.36 8.82 0.62
CA LEU A 150 19.54 8.54 2.06
C LEU A 150 19.92 7.08 2.36
N GLY A 151 19.89 6.18 1.36
CA GLY A 151 20.12 4.75 1.58
C GLY A 151 18.99 4.05 2.34
N VAL A 152 17.83 4.69 2.52
CA VAL A 152 16.67 4.12 3.22
C VAL A 152 16.05 3.01 2.37
N GLU A 153 15.75 1.89 3.01
CA GLU A 153 15.06 0.76 2.38
C GLU A 153 13.79 0.40 3.16
N THR A 154 12.71 0.15 2.43
CA THR A 154 11.42 -0.29 2.96
C THR A 154 11.05 -1.63 2.38
N ILE A 155 10.68 -2.58 3.22
CA ILE A 155 10.16 -3.89 2.82
C ILE A 155 8.83 -4.16 3.52
N ALA A 156 7.95 -4.93 2.88
CA ALA A 156 6.78 -5.47 3.53
C ALA A 156 6.60 -6.95 3.19
N TYR A 157 5.88 -7.67 4.03
CA TYR A 157 5.61 -9.10 3.86
C TYR A 157 4.37 -9.53 4.62
N THR A 158 3.82 -10.66 4.23
CA THR A 158 2.64 -11.24 4.87
C THR A 158 3.05 -11.96 6.15
N THR A 159 2.44 -11.58 7.28
CA THR A 159 2.61 -12.26 8.58
C THR A 159 1.39 -13.12 8.96
N GLN A 160 0.21 -12.82 8.41
CA GLN A 160 -0.99 -13.60 8.74
C GLN A 160 -1.94 -13.69 7.56
N ILE A 161 -2.57 -14.87 7.35
CA ILE A 161 -3.73 -15.08 6.47
C ILE A 161 -4.75 -15.94 7.21
N GLY A 162 -5.95 -15.40 7.41
CA GLY A 162 -6.97 -16.01 8.26
C GLY A 162 -6.41 -16.23 9.67
N GLN A 163 -6.43 -17.47 10.14
CA GLN A 163 -5.89 -17.84 11.46
C GLN A 163 -4.43 -18.32 11.43
N ILE A 164 -3.83 -18.43 10.24
CA ILE A 164 -2.45 -18.91 10.10
C ILE A 164 -1.52 -17.70 10.17
N SER A 165 -0.64 -17.69 11.18
CA SER A 165 0.32 -16.62 11.42
C SER A 165 1.77 -17.12 11.37
N CYS A 166 2.66 -16.24 10.95
CA CYS A 166 4.10 -16.36 11.02
C CYS A 166 4.62 -15.41 12.09
N SER A 167 5.54 -15.84 12.94
CA SER A 167 6.26 -14.92 13.83
C SER A 167 7.05 -13.92 13.01
N SER A 168 7.25 -12.71 13.56
CA SER A 168 8.13 -11.71 12.95
C SER A 168 9.53 -12.29 12.78
N LEU A 169 10.14 -12.00 11.64
CA LEU A 169 11.47 -12.44 11.27
C LEU A 169 12.44 -11.25 11.28
N SER A 170 13.73 -11.51 11.24
CA SER A 170 14.71 -10.45 11.06
C SER A 170 14.50 -9.75 9.71
N TYR A 171 14.93 -8.49 9.63
CA TYR A 171 14.85 -7.72 8.38
C TYR A 171 15.51 -8.45 7.20
N GLU A 172 16.70 -9.04 7.41
CA GLU A 172 17.43 -9.72 6.35
C GLU A 172 16.72 -10.99 5.86
N GLU A 173 16.18 -11.81 6.77
CA GLU A 173 15.39 -13.00 6.41
C GLU A 173 14.12 -12.61 5.64
N ALA A 174 13.41 -11.59 6.10
CA ALA A 174 12.22 -11.10 5.43
C ALA A 174 12.55 -10.53 4.04
N LYS A 175 13.62 -9.73 3.92
CA LYS A 175 14.08 -9.15 2.66
C LYS A 175 14.42 -10.20 1.61
N GLN A 176 15.12 -11.27 1.98
CA GLN A 176 15.52 -12.34 1.08
C GLN A 176 14.34 -13.22 0.62
N ASN A 177 13.39 -13.51 1.53
CA ASN A 177 12.44 -14.58 1.31
C ASN A 177 11.01 -14.11 0.93
N ARG A 178 10.64 -12.83 1.16
CA ARG A 178 9.26 -12.36 0.98
C ARG A 178 8.65 -12.56 -0.42
N TYR A 179 9.48 -12.52 -1.46
CA TYR A 179 9.03 -12.71 -2.85
C TYR A 179 9.35 -14.11 -3.42
N THR A 180 9.81 -15.05 -2.60
CA THR A 180 10.12 -16.42 -3.05
C THR A 180 8.88 -17.29 -3.22
N ASN A 181 7.71 -16.82 -2.74
CA ASN A 181 6.44 -17.54 -2.83
C ASN A 181 5.27 -16.59 -3.09
N GLU A 182 4.14 -17.17 -3.53
CA GLU A 182 2.95 -16.43 -3.97
C GLU A 182 2.24 -15.65 -2.86
N VAL A 183 2.32 -16.13 -1.61
CA VAL A 183 1.69 -15.46 -0.45
C VAL A 183 2.56 -14.38 0.17
N ARG A 184 3.83 -14.27 -0.28
CA ARG A 184 4.82 -13.29 0.20
C ARG A 184 5.08 -13.38 1.70
N CYS A 185 5.01 -14.60 2.25
CA CYS A 185 5.40 -14.91 3.61
C CYS A 185 6.85 -15.40 3.63
N PRO A 186 7.76 -14.81 4.42
CA PRO A 186 9.17 -15.16 4.40
C PRO A 186 9.47 -16.57 4.89
N SER A 187 8.55 -17.22 5.62
CA SER A 187 8.68 -18.62 6.07
C SER A 187 8.07 -19.58 5.05
N PRO A 188 8.84 -20.39 4.30
CA PRO A 188 8.31 -21.28 3.27
C PRO A 188 7.27 -22.29 3.83
N LYS A 189 7.52 -22.83 5.03
CA LYS A 189 6.61 -23.79 5.70
C LYS A 189 5.25 -23.16 6.03
N ILE A 190 5.24 -21.92 6.50
CA ILE A 190 4.00 -21.19 6.81
C ILE A 190 3.33 -20.71 5.53
N ALA A 191 4.12 -20.31 4.53
CA ALA A 191 3.63 -19.90 3.21
C ALA A 191 2.76 -20.98 2.55
N GLU A 192 3.18 -22.25 2.60
CA GLU A 192 2.38 -23.37 2.06
C GLU A 192 1.05 -23.56 2.81
N LYS A 193 1.05 -23.41 4.13
CA LYS A 193 -0.19 -23.46 4.92
C LYS A 193 -1.13 -22.31 4.56
N MET A 194 -0.61 -21.08 4.45
CA MET A 194 -1.38 -19.92 4.04
C MET A 194 -1.95 -20.09 2.63
N LYS A 195 -1.16 -20.61 1.69
CA LYS A 195 -1.58 -20.92 0.32
C LYS A 195 -2.72 -21.92 0.29
N SER A 196 -2.60 -23.02 1.05
CA SER A 196 -3.65 -24.04 1.16
C SER A 196 -4.95 -23.47 1.70
N ASN A 197 -4.88 -22.62 2.73
CA ASN A 197 -6.05 -21.94 3.32
C ASN A 197 -6.75 -21.00 2.33
N ILE A 198 -5.99 -20.26 1.51
CA ILE A 198 -6.56 -19.42 0.44
C ILE A 198 -7.27 -20.26 -0.62
N ILE A 199 -6.67 -21.40 -1.02
CA ILE A 199 -7.26 -22.30 -2.01
C ILE A 199 -8.56 -22.90 -1.48
N GLU A 200 -8.60 -23.26 -0.20
CA GLU A 200 -9.81 -23.78 0.47
C GLU A 200 -10.91 -22.70 0.50
N ALA A 201 -10.61 -21.49 0.95
CA ALA A 201 -11.54 -20.38 0.94
C ALA A 201 -12.12 -20.14 -0.47
N ARG A 202 -11.25 -20.15 -1.49
CA ARG A 202 -11.67 -20.01 -2.90
C ARG A 202 -12.62 -21.12 -3.34
N LYS A 203 -12.34 -22.38 -2.99
CA LYS A 203 -13.24 -23.52 -3.31
C LYS A 203 -14.62 -23.35 -2.69
N ASN A 204 -14.67 -22.76 -1.50
CA ASN A 204 -15.90 -22.48 -0.76
C ASN A 204 -16.59 -21.18 -1.23
N GLY A 205 -16.04 -20.48 -2.23
CA GLY A 205 -16.59 -19.21 -2.72
C GLY A 205 -16.43 -18.05 -1.73
N ASP A 206 -15.53 -18.16 -0.76
CA ASP A 206 -15.29 -17.20 0.33
C ASP A 206 -13.95 -16.49 0.19
N SER A 207 -13.63 -15.62 1.15
CA SER A 207 -12.41 -14.82 1.17
C SER A 207 -11.77 -14.76 2.55
N LEU A 208 -10.47 -14.48 2.58
CA LEU A 208 -9.68 -14.34 3.80
C LEU A 208 -9.04 -12.95 3.90
N GLY A 209 -9.00 -12.43 5.11
CA GLY A 209 -8.17 -11.30 5.49
C GLY A 209 -6.81 -11.74 6.02
N GLY A 210 -6.04 -10.80 6.53
CA GLY A 210 -4.76 -11.08 7.16
C GLY A 210 -3.98 -9.82 7.51
N ILE A 211 -2.69 -9.98 7.77
CA ILE A 211 -1.80 -8.92 8.24
C ILE A 211 -0.56 -8.85 7.35
N VAL A 212 -0.20 -7.63 6.97
CA VAL A 212 1.09 -7.28 6.37
C VAL A 212 1.92 -6.57 7.42
N GLU A 213 3.18 -6.96 7.59
CA GLU A 213 4.17 -6.22 8.36
C GLU A 213 5.10 -5.47 7.40
N CYS A 214 5.41 -4.22 7.74
CA CYS A 214 6.30 -3.35 6.99
C CYS A 214 7.44 -2.89 7.88
N ILE A 215 8.67 -2.96 7.37
CA ILE A 215 9.88 -2.52 8.06
C ILE A 215 10.64 -1.56 7.17
N SER A 216 11.01 -0.39 7.72
CA SER A 216 11.93 0.54 7.06
C SER A 216 13.20 0.71 7.89
N VAL A 217 14.36 0.65 7.23
CA VAL A 217 15.68 0.75 7.84
C VAL A 217 16.48 1.89 7.22
N GLY A 218 17.49 2.36 7.95
CA GLY A 218 18.35 3.46 7.49
C GLY A 218 17.71 4.84 7.62
N LEU A 219 16.61 4.96 8.38
CA LEU A 219 15.93 6.23 8.57
C LEU A 219 16.79 7.21 9.36
N PRO A 220 16.89 8.48 8.92
CA PRO A 220 17.39 9.56 9.75
C PRO A 220 16.52 9.73 11.00
N ILE A 221 17.14 10.12 12.10
CA ILE A 221 16.43 10.46 13.35
C ILE A 221 15.72 11.79 13.16
N GLY A 222 14.49 11.89 13.69
CA GLY A 222 13.75 13.17 13.72
C GLY A 222 12.88 13.45 12.51
N LEU A 223 12.62 12.47 11.64
CA LEU A 223 11.58 12.63 10.61
C LEU A 223 10.20 12.63 11.26
N GLY A 224 9.39 13.60 10.91
CA GLY A 224 8.04 13.79 11.43
C GLY A 224 7.80 15.25 11.82
N GLU A 225 6.55 15.67 11.87
CA GLU A 225 6.13 17.03 12.24
C GLU A 225 5.04 16.96 13.32
N PRO A 226 5.43 16.99 14.61
CA PRO A 226 4.45 17.09 15.69
C PRO A 226 3.67 18.42 15.59
N ILE A 227 2.40 18.49 15.93
CA ILE A 227 1.56 17.45 16.57
C ILE A 227 0.77 16.66 15.53
N PHE A 228 0.15 17.32 14.53
CA PHE A 228 -0.86 16.72 13.66
C PHE A 228 -0.29 16.01 12.44
N SER A 229 0.89 16.38 11.98
CA SER A 229 1.65 15.70 10.93
C SER A 229 2.75 14.81 11.50
N SER A 230 2.47 14.16 12.63
CA SER A 230 3.37 13.14 13.17
C SER A 230 3.56 12.00 12.16
N MET A 231 4.68 11.32 12.25
CA MET A 231 4.99 10.19 11.35
C MET A 231 3.88 9.14 11.39
N GLU A 232 3.34 8.80 12.58
CA GLU A 232 2.23 7.85 12.70
C GLU A 232 0.94 8.38 12.07
N SER A 233 0.66 9.69 12.20
CA SER A 233 -0.55 10.30 11.63
C SER A 233 -0.54 10.22 10.11
N ASP A 234 0.54 10.64 9.46
CA ASP A 234 0.64 10.69 8.01
C ASP A 234 0.75 9.28 7.41
N LEU A 235 1.50 8.37 8.04
CA LEU A 235 1.54 6.96 7.67
C LEU A 235 0.16 6.30 7.80
N SER A 236 -0.56 6.55 8.89
CA SER A 236 -1.90 5.99 9.08
C SER A 236 -2.88 6.52 8.04
N LYS A 237 -2.87 7.83 7.75
CA LYS A 237 -3.70 8.45 6.69
C LYS A 237 -3.45 7.79 5.33
N ALA A 238 -2.18 7.57 4.96
CA ALA A 238 -1.81 6.92 3.72
C ALA A 238 -2.26 5.45 3.70
N LEU A 239 -1.95 4.68 4.73
CA LEU A 239 -2.22 3.25 4.78
C LEU A 239 -3.72 2.92 4.88
N PHE A 240 -4.54 3.73 5.58
CA PHE A 240 -6.00 3.56 5.56
C PHE A 240 -6.64 3.89 4.21
N SER A 241 -5.91 4.51 3.26
CA SER A 241 -6.38 4.69 1.89
C SER A 241 -6.34 3.40 1.06
N ILE A 242 -5.59 2.39 1.50
CA ILE A 242 -5.54 1.08 0.84
C ILE A 242 -6.87 0.36 1.08
N PRO A 243 -7.57 -0.10 0.02
CA PRO A 243 -8.80 -0.85 0.17
C PRO A 243 -8.64 -2.06 1.11
N SER A 244 -9.65 -2.32 1.93
CA SER A 244 -9.72 -3.40 2.93
C SER A 244 -8.89 -3.19 4.21
N VAL A 245 -8.08 -2.17 4.34
CA VAL A 245 -7.39 -1.84 5.61
C VAL A 245 -8.40 -1.46 6.68
N LYS A 246 -8.26 -2.03 7.89
CA LYS A 246 -9.11 -1.80 9.06
C LYS A 246 -8.35 -1.64 10.37
N ALA A 247 -7.06 -1.97 10.39
CA ALA A 247 -6.23 -1.81 11.58
C ALA A 247 -4.80 -1.44 11.18
N ILE A 248 -4.14 -0.65 12.01
CA ILE A 248 -2.73 -0.30 11.91
C ILE A 248 -2.16 -0.32 13.31
N GLU A 249 -0.98 -0.92 13.48
CA GLU A 249 -0.22 -0.92 14.73
C GLU A 249 1.22 -0.52 14.46
N PHE A 250 1.79 0.28 15.36
CA PHE A 250 3.20 0.65 15.38
C PHE A 250 3.88 -0.08 16.53
N GLY A 251 5.01 -0.77 16.27
CA GLY A 251 5.75 -1.51 17.27
C GLY A 251 4.91 -2.55 18.01
N SER A 252 4.84 -2.44 19.34
CA SER A 252 4.07 -3.33 20.20
C SER A 252 2.55 -3.17 20.07
N GLY A 253 2.08 -2.03 19.51
CA GLY A 253 0.67 -1.76 19.24
C GLY A 253 -0.25 -2.05 20.43
N PHE A 254 -1.35 -2.75 20.20
CA PHE A 254 -2.29 -3.14 21.27
C PHE A 254 -1.67 -4.06 22.34
N SER A 255 -0.63 -4.81 22.01
CA SER A 255 0.06 -5.66 23.00
C SER A 255 0.77 -4.82 24.08
N GLY A 256 1.29 -3.64 23.71
CA GLY A 256 1.91 -2.68 24.63
C GLY A 256 0.98 -2.19 25.73
N THR A 257 -0.36 -2.11 25.45
CA THR A 257 -1.34 -1.67 26.46
C THR A 257 -1.47 -2.60 27.67
N LYS A 258 -0.98 -3.83 27.55
CA LYS A 258 -0.99 -4.84 28.62
C LYS A 258 0.29 -4.80 29.48
N LEU A 259 1.30 -4.02 29.05
CA LEU A 259 2.59 -3.93 29.70
C LEU A 259 2.62 -2.79 30.72
N LYS A 260 3.47 -2.91 31.73
CA LYS A 260 3.86 -1.79 32.58
C LYS A 260 4.85 -0.90 31.85
N GLY A 261 4.94 0.39 32.19
CA GLY A 261 5.90 1.31 31.58
C GLY A 261 7.33 0.78 31.58
N SER A 262 7.77 0.19 32.71
CA SER A 262 9.10 -0.43 32.83
C SER A 262 9.34 -1.64 31.90
N GLN A 263 8.30 -2.24 31.38
CA GLN A 263 8.37 -3.35 30.43
C GLN A 263 8.26 -2.90 28.98
N ASN A 264 7.56 -1.77 28.74
CA ASN A 264 7.34 -1.25 27.41
C ASN A 264 8.38 -0.21 26.99
N ASN A 265 9.03 0.47 27.92
CA ASN A 265 10.02 1.50 27.59
C ASN A 265 11.24 0.88 26.90
N ASP A 266 11.63 1.47 25.78
CA ASP A 266 12.81 1.10 25.00
C ASP A 266 14.05 1.77 25.64
N GLU A 267 14.78 1.03 26.49
CA GLU A 267 15.97 1.54 27.16
C GLU A 267 17.08 1.90 26.19
N TYR A 268 17.65 3.09 26.30
CA TYR A 268 18.79 3.50 25.50
C TYR A 268 20.06 2.71 25.88
N ALA A 269 20.88 2.49 24.86
CA ALA A 269 22.19 1.88 24.98
C ALA A 269 23.18 2.48 23.97
N VAL A 270 24.46 2.24 24.18
CA VAL A 270 25.52 2.57 23.22
C VAL A 270 26.02 1.27 22.60
N SER A 271 25.98 1.17 21.27
CA SER A 271 26.46 0.01 20.52
C SER A 271 28.01 -0.07 20.55
N LYS A 272 28.56 -1.20 20.09
CA LYS A 272 30.02 -1.39 19.92
C LYS A 272 30.65 -0.35 19.00
N ASP A 273 29.88 0.15 18.04
CA ASP A 273 30.31 1.18 17.07
C ASP A 273 30.05 2.61 17.56
N ASN A 274 29.88 2.78 18.87
CA ASN A 274 29.62 4.07 19.53
C ASN A 274 28.36 4.80 19.01
N LYS A 275 27.34 4.06 18.57
CA LYS A 275 26.05 4.61 18.15
C LYS A 275 25.01 4.47 19.26
N ILE A 276 24.16 5.48 19.42
CA ILE A 276 23.00 5.40 20.29
C ILE A 276 21.97 4.45 19.65
N ILE A 277 21.50 3.49 20.41
CA ILE A 277 20.48 2.52 20.05
C ILE A 277 19.49 2.34 21.19
N THR A 278 18.41 1.60 20.99
CA THR A 278 17.60 1.06 22.08
C THR A 278 17.74 -0.46 22.15
N LYS A 279 17.55 -1.04 23.33
CA LYS A 279 17.64 -2.49 23.56
C LYS A 279 16.45 -3.25 22.99
N THR A 280 15.30 -2.59 22.91
CA THR A 280 14.04 -3.09 22.36
C THR A 280 13.49 -2.07 21.38
N ASN A 281 12.44 -2.42 20.64
CA ASN A 281 11.77 -1.53 19.70
C ASN A 281 10.24 -1.62 19.85
N ASN A 282 9.77 -1.49 21.09
CA ASN A 282 8.34 -1.51 21.41
C ASN A 282 7.60 -0.31 20.80
N SER A 283 8.28 0.83 20.67
CA SER A 283 7.77 2.04 20.02
C SER A 283 7.64 1.90 18.49
N GLY A 284 8.25 0.85 17.89
CA GLY A 284 8.22 0.64 16.44
C GLY A 284 8.97 1.68 15.63
N GLY A 285 10.02 2.30 16.20
CA GLY A 285 10.86 3.26 15.49
C GLY A 285 10.37 4.71 15.55
N ILE A 286 9.30 5.00 16.31
CA ILE A 286 8.73 6.35 16.41
C ILE A 286 8.49 6.70 17.88
N LEU A 287 8.91 7.90 18.28
CA LEU A 287 8.66 8.46 19.61
C LEU A 287 8.26 9.92 19.47
N GLY A 288 7.11 10.29 20.04
CA GLY A 288 6.61 11.66 20.00
C GLY A 288 6.30 12.17 18.59
N GLY A 289 5.99 11.28 17.66
CA GLY A 289 5.72 11.62 16.26
C GLY A 289 6.96 11.70 15.36
N LEU A 290 8.14 11.41 15.91
CA LEU A 290 9.43 11.50 15.21
C LEU A 290 10.09 10.13 15.10
N THR A 291 10.77 9.86 13.98
CA THR A 291 11.61 8.67 13.85
C THR A 291 12.74 8.71 14.87
N ASN A 292 13.05 7.54 15.45
CA ASN A 292 14.14 7.36 16.37
C ASN A 292 15.31 6.56 15.74
N VAL A 293 16.20 6.01 16.55
CA VAL A 293 17.37 5.24 16.07
C VAL A 293 17.06 3.84 15.55
N MET A 294 15.82 3.37 15.74
CA MET A 294 15.43 1.99 15.46
C MET A 294 14.68 1.87 14.11
N PRO A 295 14.60 0.68 13.53
CA PRO A 295 13.76 0.45 12.37
C PRO A 295 12.29 0.83 12.62
N LEU A 296 11.66 1.46 11.63
CA LEU A 296 10.22 1.64 11.62
C LEU A 296 9.54 0.30 11.41
N VAL A 297 8.63 -0.08 12.31
CA VAL A 297 7.88 -1.35 12.24
C VAL A 297 6.39 -1.08 12.34
N ILE A 298 5.65 -1.45 11.29
CA ILE A 298 4.19 -1.24 11.18
C ILE A 298 3.51 -2.55 10.82
N LYS A 299 2.37 -2.85 11.46
CA LYS A 299 1.46 -3.95 11.07
C LYS A 299 0.15 -3.39 10.56
N ILE A 300 -0.30 -3.92 9.43
CA ILE A 300 -1.49 -3.45 8.72
C ILE A 300 -2.47 -4.61 8.58
N GLY A 301 -3.65 -4.48 9.19
CA GLY A 301 -4.73 -5.46 9.16
C GLY A 301 -5.71 -5.24 8.02
N PHE A 302 -5.91 -6.28 7.21
CA PHE A 302 -6.83 -6.30 6.07
C PHE A 302 -8.03 -7.18 6.38
N LYS A 303 -9.24 -6.63 6.24
CA LYS A 303 -10.45 -7.44 6.29
C LYS A 303 -10.55 -8.34 5.05
N PRO A 304 -11.32 -9.46 5.12
CA PRO A 304 -11.66 -10.26 3.96
C PRO A 304 -12.30 -9.43 2.83
N ALA A 305 -12.08 -9.84 1.58
CA ALA A 305 -12.73 -9.19 0.44
C ALA A 305 -14.25 -9.39 0.51
N SER A 306 -15.01 -8.33 0.25
CA SER A 306 -16.49 -8.36 0.34
C SER A 306 -17.16 -8.99 -0.88
N SER A 307 -16.46 -9.11 -2.00
CA SER A 307 -16.97 -9.75 -3.21
C SER A 307 -16.73 -11.26 -3.13
N ILE A 308 -17.74 -12.00 -2.71
CA ILE A 308 -17.70 -13.47 -2.54
C ILE A 308 -18.81 -14.15 -3.32
N ALA A 309 -18.62 -15.42 -3.64
CA ALA A 309 -19.59 -16.23 -4.39
C ALA A 309 -20.65 -16.89 -3.48
N ILE A 310 -20.55 -16.70 -2.17
CA ILE A 310 -21.58 -17.13 -1.22
C ILE A 310 -22.77 -16.17 -1.31
N LYS A 311 -23.99 -16.73 -1.27
CA LYS A 311 -25.24 -15.98 -1.22
C LYS A 311 -25.29 -15.12 0.07
N GLN A 312 -25.57 -13.82 -0.08
CA GLN A 312 -25.62 -12.86 1.01
C GLN A 312 -26.95 -12.08 0.97
N LYS A 313 -27.44 -11.68 2.13
CA LYS A 313 -28.60 -10.77 2.24
C LYS A 313 -28.15 -9.33 1.94
N THR A 314 -28.96 -8.61 1.20
CA THR A 314 -28.77 -7.20 0.83
C THR A 314 -30.13 -6.55 0.61
N ILE A 315 -30.15 -5.38 0.00
CA ILE A 315 -31.37 -4.63 -0.36
C ILE A 315 -31.34 -4.28 -1.87
N ASP A 316 -32.52 -4.17 -2.44
CA ASP A 316 -32.69 -3.47 -3.72
C ASP A 316 -32.93 -1.98 -3.45
N LEU A 317 -32.09 -1.11 -3.98
CA LEU A 317 -32.11 0.33 -3.75
C LEU A 317 -33.32 1.04 -4.39
N VAL A 318 -33.91 0.44 -5.43
CA VAL A 318 -35.04 1.00 -6.16
C VAL A 318 -36.36 0.70 -5.42
N SER A 319 -36.60 -0.59 -5.15
CA SER A 319 -37.82 -1.04 -4.47
C SER A 319 -37.75 -0.86 -2.94
N LYS A 320 -36.55 -0.67 -2.37
CA LYS A 320 -36.26 -0.62 -0.92
C LYS A 320 -36.72 -1.88 -0.19
N THR A 321 -36.55 -3.03 -0.82
CA THR A 321 -36.89 -4.34 -0.26
C THR A 321 -35.63 -5.17 0.00
N GLU A 322 -35.72 -6.06 1.01
CA GLU A 322 -34.66 -7.04 1.24
C GLU A 322 -34.60 -8.05 0.08
N CYS A 323 -33.40 -8.37 -0.33
CA CYS A 323 -33.12 -9.33 -1.38
C CYS A 323 -31.82 -10.12 -1.11
N GLU A 324 -31.47 -11.00 -2.00
CA GLU A 324 -30.23 -11.77 -1.91
C GLU A 324 -29.34 -11.47 -3.11
N ILE A 325 -28.03 -11.50 -2.87
CA ILE A 325 -27.01 -11.32 -3.92
C ILE A 325 -25.98 -12.44 -3.87
N VAL A 326 -25.58 -12.92 -5.02
CA VAL A 326 -24.33 -13.66 -5.24
C VAL A 326 -23.47 -12.80 -6.15
N VAL A 327 -22.26 -12.47 -5.74
CA VAL A 327 -21.40 -11.58 -6.54
C VAL A 327 -20.66 -12.42 -7.58
N PRO A 328 -21.06 -12.37 -8.87
CA PRO A 328 -20.35 -13.07 -9.91
C PRO A 328 -19.03 -12.39 -10.22
N GLY A 329 -18.03 -13.13 -10.66
CA GLY A 329 -16.79 -12.55 -11.17
C GLY A 329 -15.51 -13.22 -10.67
N ARG A 330 -14.40 -12.70 -11.18
CA ARG A 330 -13.04 -13.17 -10.88
C ARG A 330 -12.45 -12.31 -9.75
N HIS A 331 -12.83 -12.61 -8.49
CA HIS A 331 -12.37 -11.85 -7.33
C HIS A 331 -11.14 -12.51 -6.69
N ASP A 332 -10.32 -11.71 -6.00
CA ASP A 332 -9.22 -12.22 -5.18
C ASP A 332 -9.79 -12.89 -3.92
N PRO A 333 -9.52 -14.18 -3.66
CA PRO A 333 -9.93 -14.83 -2.42
C PRO A 333 -9.16 -14.29 -1.20
N CYS A 334 -8.02 -13.63 -1.42
CA CYS A 334 -7.26 -12.92 -0.41
C CYS A 334 -6.49 -11.77 -1.04
N VAL A 335 -6.70 -10.55 -0.54
CA VAL A 335 -6.04 -9.34 -1.06
C VAL A 335 -4.64 -9.13 -0.48
N VAL A 336 -4.30 -9.80 0.63
CA VAL A 336 -3.10 -9.55 1.44
C VAL A 336 -1.81 -9.68 0.63
N PRO A 337 -1.57 -10.73 -0.17
CA PRO A 337 -0.33 -10.83 -0.94
C PRO A 337 -0.13 -9.71 -1.95
N ARG A 338 -1.22 -9.21 -2.55
CA ARG A 338 -1.18 -8.08 -3.51
C ARG A 338 -1.05 -6.73 -2.82
N ALA A 339 -1.43 -6.63 -1.55
CA ALA A 339 -1.29 -5.42 -0.76
C ALA A 339 0.16 -5.16 -0.33
N VAL A 340 1.02 -6.18 -0.25
CA VAL A 340 2.43 -6.05 0.15
C VAL A 340 3.16 -4.93 -0.60
N PRO A 341 3.26 -4.88 -1.94
CA PRO A 341 3.94 -3.79 -2.64
C PRO A 341 3.22 -2.44 -2.53
N VAL A 342 1.91 -2.43 -2.28
CA VAL A 342 1.17 -1.18 -2.05
C VAL A 342 1.55 -0.57 -0.71
N VAL A 343 1.72 -1.39 0.32
CA VAL A 343 2.21 -0.97 1.65
C VAL A 343 3.63 -0.44 1.54
N GLU A 344 4.56 -1.18 0.89
CA GLU A 344 5.94 -0.73 0.64
C GLU A 344 5.95 0.65 -0.04
N SER A 345 5.10 0.84 -1.04
CA SER A 345 5.00 2.06 -1.82
C SER A 345 4.51 3.25 -1.00
N LEU A 346 3.42 3.11 -0.24
CA LEU A 346 2.85 4.21 0.52
C LEU A 346 3.69 4.59 1.75
N VAL A 347 4.30 3.61 2.43
CA VAL A 347 5.24 3.89 3.51
C VAL A 347 6.43 4.68 2.96
N SER A 348 7.04 4.24 1.86
CA SER A 348 8.15 4.95 1.24
C SER A 348 7.75 6.35 0.74
N PHE A 349 6.52 6.50 0.25
CA PHE A 349 6.02 7.80 -0.21
C PHE A 349 5.95 8.81 0.95
N ILE A 350 5.39 8.43 2.09
CA ILE A 350 5.31 9.31 3.27
C ILE A 350 6.70 9.61 3.83
N LEU A 351 7.58 8.61 3.89
CA LEU A 351 8.96 8.83 4.34
C LEU A 351 9.72 9.81 3.42
N ALA A 352 9.51 9.74 2.10
CA ALA A 352 10.11 10.65 1.14
C ALA A 352 9.55 12.08 1.28
N ASP A 353 8.23 12.23 1.47
CA ASP A 353 7.60 13.54 1.71
C ASP A 353 8.19 14.20 2.98
N HIS A 354 8.26 13.47 4.09
CA HIS A 354 8.88 13.97 5.32
C HIS A 354 10.37 14.29 5.15
N ALA A 355 11.12 13.48 4.40
CA ALA A 355 12.54 13.73 4.17
C ALA A 355 12.78 15.01 3.34
N ILE A 356 11.89 15.33 2.40
CA ILE A 356 11.92 16.60 1.65
C ILE A 356 11.52 17.74 2.57
N ARG A 357 10.47 17.61 3.37
CA ARG A 357 10.01 18.62 4.33
C ARG A 357 11.07 19.00 5.35
N CYS A 358 11.85 18.02 5.80
CA CYS A 358 12.99 18.21 6.71
C CYS A 358 14.29 18.65 6.00
N GLU A 359 14.23 18.98 4.72
CA GLU A 359 15.37 19.40 3.91
C GLU A 359 16.54 18.40 3.83
N LEU A 360 16.29 17.11 4.17
CA LEU A 360 17.28 16.04 4.06
C LEU A 360 17.49 15.59 2.61
N ILE A 361 16.51 15.84 1.75
CA ILE A 361 16.58 15.62 0.31
C ILE A 361 16.54 17.01 -0.37
N PRO A 362 17.62 17.44 -1.02
CA PRO A 362 17.67 18.75 -1.66
C PRO A 362 16.81 18.79 -2.94
N PRO A 363 16.39 19.97 -3.41
CA PRO A 363 15.58 20.11 -4.62
C PRO A 363 16.33 19.74 -5.92
N VAL A 364 17.65 19.63 -5.88
CA VAL A 364 18.51 19.19 -6.99
C VAL A 364 19.44 18.09 -6.51
N LEU A 365 19.39 16.93 -7.15
CA LEU A 365 20.21 15.78 -6.83
C LEU A 365 21.46 15.72 -7.73
N GLY A 366 22.62 15.45 -7.12
CA GLY A 366 23.91 15.40 -7.83
C GLY A 366 24.48 16.77 -8.21
N ASP A 367 25.56 16.75 -8.99
CA ASP A 367 26.24 18.00 -9.41
C ASP A 367 25.42 18.78 -10.43
N ARG A 368 25.38 20.10 -10.26
CA ARG A 368 24.72 21.01 -11.21
C ARG A 368 25.43 20.92 -12.54
N LYS A 369 24.75 20.48 -13.59
CA LYS A 369 25.29 20.42 -14.96
C LYS A 369 25.21 21.80 -15.64
N TYR A 370 25.93 22.79 -15.13
CA TYR A 370 26.09 24.07 -15.84
C TYR A 370 27.23 23.96 -16.83
N GLY A 371 26.94 24.14 -18.12
CA GLY A 371 27.95 24.35 -19.15
C GLY A 371 28.59 23.10 -19.78
N GLN A 372 27.86 22.01 -19.90
CA GLN A 372 28.22 20.90 -20.83
C GLN A 372 27.38 20.94 -22.09
#